data_b038517dc377bfdc819d7551c8abaec4
#
_entry.id   b038517dc377bfdc819d7551c8abaec4
#
_cell.length_a   1.000
_cell.length_b   1.000
_cell.length_c   1.000
_cell.angle_alpha   90.00
_cell.angle_beta   90.00
_cell.angle_gamma   90.00
#
_symmetry.space_group_name_H-M   'P 1'
#
loop_
_entity.id
_entity.type
_entity.pdbx_description
1 polymer ?
#
loop_
_entity_poly.entity_id
_entity_poly.type
_entity_poly.pdbx_seq_one_letter_code
_entity_poly.pdbx_strand_id
1 'polypeptide(L)'
;VGVLVRSGGWRGALVRRVVLAALGTLIAGLLSAVPAAGQDEPEQPTTVAGLLGYYKDLSNRAERVNEDLLRIQEELEAKRAESKNAGQRADAARKQADESRARVTQAQQDKSRVDALLSGTGDLNAMNVFLTGSSRDDVVSRMQAASMASQLSGTAAEQGRRAIAEAERAAKDATAAQNDVRRSEVALEAGAAQVQRRRDELAKQIDLVKAAIEQLTPEQKAILADNGDSPATVNIPNGDVGAVLRYAVAQIGLPYVWGAEGPDSFDCSGLMQTAYRVAGVNLPRVSIQQSGVGQAIPRDQVRAGDMIFYFNPVHHVAMAIDGNRAVHAPSAGQNVKIAPINSIGPITVIRRVLN
;
A
#
# COMPACT_ATOMS: atom_id res chain seq x y z
N VAL A 1 -29.88 -63.47 -23.63
CA VAL A 1 -30.92 -62.58 -23.04
C VAL A 1 -30.18 -61.70 -22.04
N GLY A 2 -29.75 -60.53 -22.50
CA GLY A 2 -29.06 -59.54 -21.66
C GLY A 2 -29.92 -58.31 -21.52
N VAL A 3 -30.12 -57.87 -20.32
CA VAL A 3 -30.81 -56.60 -20.04
C VAL A 3 -29.77 -55.54 -19.63
N LEU A 4 -29.61 -54.54 -20.47
CA LEU A 4 -28.86 -53.31 -20.19
C LEU A 4 -29.68 -52.42 -19.28
N VAL A 5 -29.11 -51.98 -18.13
CA VAL A 5 -29.60 -50.86 -17.35
C VAL A 5 -28.65 -49.68 -17.61
N ARG A 6 -29.15 -48.65 -18.27
CA ARG A 6 -28.53 -47.32 -18.37
C ARG A 6 -28.86 -46.56 -17.10
N SER A 7 -27.85 -46.15 -16.35
CA SER A 7 -27.96 -45.14 -15.31
C SER A 7 -27.38 -43.83 -15.87
N GLY A 8 -28.23 -42.80 -15.90
CA GLY A 8 -27.91 -41.48 -16.42
C GLY A 8 -26.98 -40.70 -15.51
N GLY A 9 -25.93 -40.19 -16.10
CA GLY A 9 -25.06 -39.18 -15.53
C GLY A 9 -25.29 -37.82 -16.17
N TRP A 10 -26.09 -36.98 -15.56
CA TRP A 10 -26.21 -35.58 -15.93
C TRP A 10 -26.50 -34.74 -14.69
N ARG A 11 -25.47 -34.43 -13.91
CA ARG A 11 -25.48 -33.35 -12.89
C ARG A 11 -24.02 -32.97 -12.54
N GLY A 12 -23.29 -32.35 -13.47
CA GLY A 12 -21.92 -31.93 -13.19
C GLY A 12 -21.40 -30.76 -14.03
N ALA A 13 -22.24 -30.13 -14.87
CA ALA A 13 -21.76 -29.17 -15.85
C ALA A 13 -22.30 -27.73 -15.69
N LEU A 14 -23.10 -27.40 -14.67
CA LEU A 14 -23.76 -26.09 -14.57
C LEU A 14 -23.28 -25.20 -13.40
N VAL A 15 -22.31 -25.63 -12.62
CA VAL A 15 -21.80 -24.81 -11.48
C VAL A 15 -20.46 -24.11 -11.78
N ARG A 16 -19.85 -24.37 -12.93
CA ARG A 16 -18.54 -23.76 -13.31
C ARG A 16 -18.59 -22.45 -14.13
N ARG A 17 -19.79 -21.92 -14.44
CA ARG A 17 -19.90 -20.73 -15.33
C ARG A 17 -20.43 -19.45 -14.64
N VAL A 18 -20.73 -19.43 -13.36
CA VAL A 18 -21.27 -18.23 -12.67
C VAL A 18 -20.27 -17.52 -11.75
N VAL A 19 -19.08 -18.09 -11.51
CA VAL A 19 -18.06 -17.47 -10.62
C VAL A 19 -17.06 -16.57 -11.35
N LEU A 20 -17.09 -16.52 -12.68
CA LEU A 20 -16.14 -15.71 -13.49
C LEU A 20 -16.65 -14.31 -13.89
N ALA A 21 -17.86 -13.92 -13.50
CA ALA A 21 -18.43 -12.62 -13.89
C ALA A 21 -18.41 -11.54 -12.80
N ALA A 22 -17.99 -11.85 -11.57
CA ALA A 22 -17.96 -10.88 -10.45
C ALA A 22 -16.53 -10.40 -10.08
N LEU A 23 -15.51 -10.83 -10.79
CA LEU A 23 -14.09 -10.46 -10.56
C LEU A 23 -13.57 -9.36 -11.51
N GLY A 24 -14.44 -8.83 -12.39
CA GLY A 24 -14.05 -7.89 -13.44
C GLY A 24 -14.18 -6.39 -13.09
N THR A 25 -14.74 -5.99 -11.97
CA THR A 25 -15.16 -4.58 -11.78
C THR A 25 -14.45 -3.82 -10.66
N LEU A 26 -13.47 -4.38 -9.98
CA LEU A 26 -12.70 -3.67 -8.91
C LEU A 26 -11.20 -3.47 -9.24
N ILE A 27 -10.71 -3.95 -10.39
CA ILE A 27 -9.35 -3.66 -10.87
C ILE A 27 -9.34 -2.49 -11.87
N ALA A 28 -10.51 -2.01 -12.31
CA ALA A 28 -10.62 -0.92 -13.29
C ALA A 28 -10.37 0.50 -12.72
N GLY A 29 -10.13 0.64 -11.43
CA GLY A 29 -9.93 1.95 -10.78
C GLY A 29 -8.48 2.44 -10.70
N LEU A 30 -7.48 1.64 -11.08
CA LEU A 30 -6.04 2.00 -11.03
C LEU A 30 -5.30 1.82 -12.37
N LEU A 31 -6.00 1.49 -13.43
CA LEU A 31 -5.51 1.72 -14.78
C LEU A 31 -5.83 3.19 -15.15
N SER A 32 -5.22 4.14 -14.46
CA SER A 32 -4.99 5.44 -15.07
C SER A 32 -4.30 5.15 -16.38
N ALA A 33 -4.96 5.46 -17.49
CA ALA A 33 -4.46 5.27 -18.82
C ALA A 33 -3.00 5.73 -18.85
N VAL A 34 -2.08 4.77 -18.94
CA VAL A 34 -0.73 5.06 -19.42
C VAL A 34 -0.99 5.57 -20.83
N PRO A 35 -0.72 6.83 -21.17
CA PRO A 35 -0.74 7.22 -22.57
C PRO A 35 0.19 6.25 -23.27
N ALA A 36 -0.33 5.62 -24.31
CA ALA A 36 0.44 4.72 -25.17
C ALA A 36 1.78 5.41 -25.45
N ALA A 37 2.88 4.76 -25.13
CA ALA A 37 4.22 5.19 -25.47
C ALA A 37 4.37 5.17 -27.00
N GLY A 38 3.99 6.26 -27.59
CA GLY A 38 4.13 6.67 -28.98
C GLY A 38 4.35 8.16 -28.97
N GLN A 39 5.18 8.67 -28.02
CA GLN A 39 5.76 9.98 -28.19
C GLN A 39 7.06 9.74 -28.96
N ASP A 40 7.03 10.11 -30.25
CA ASP A 40 8.22 10.19 -31.07
C ASP A 40 9.34 10.83 -30.26
N GLU A 41 10.53 10.22 -30.28
CA GLU A 41 11.72 10.83 -29.74
C GLU A 41 11.82 12.23 -30.36
N PRO A 42 11.89 13.31 -29.57
CA PRO A 42 11.97 14.63 -30.16
C PRO A 42 13.22 14.70 -31.02
N GLU A 43 13.08 15.14 -32.27
CA GLU A 43 14.22 15.33 -33.18
C GLU A 43 15.31 16.16 -32.50
N GLN A 44 16.55 15.66 -32.55
CA GLN A 44 17.68 16.34 -31.94
C GLN A 44 17.90 17.69 -32.64
N PRO A 45 17.84 18.82 -31.92
CA PRO A 45 18.02 20.11 -32.54
C PRO A 45 19.48 20.31 -32.94
N THR A 46 19.68 20.91 -34.09
CA THR A 46 21.01 21.20 -34.66
C THR A 46 21.61 22.52 -34.15
N THR A 47 20.84 23.32 -33.39
CA THR A 47 21.29 24.62 -32.89
C THR A 47 21.70 24.56 -31.42
N VAL A 48 22.70 25.36 -31.02
CA VAL A 48 23.22 25.44 -29.64
C VAL A 48 22.13 25.77 -28.62
N ALA A 49 21.22 26.71 -28.94
CA ALA A 49 20.08 27.02 -28.07
C ALA A 49 19.06 25.89 -27.99
N GLY A 50 18.87 25.16 -29.08
CA GLY A 50 18.02 24.01 -29.14
C GLY A 50 18.52 22.84 -28.29
N LEU A 51 19.81 22.58 -28.25
CA LEU A 51 20.41 21.49 -27.44
C LEU A 51 20.16 21.70 -25.93
N LEU A 52 20.27 22.91 -25.42
CA LEU A 52 19.97 23.18 -24.01
C LEU A 52 18.48 23.02 -23.69
N GLY A 53 17.60 23.41 -24.62
CA GLY A 53 16.15 23.18 -24.52
C GLY A 53 15.82 21.70 -24.53
N TYR A 54 16.41 20.93 -25.44
CA TYR A 54 16.29 19.48 -25.56
C TYR A 54 16.73 18.76 -24.27
N TYR A 55 17.92 19.10 -23.76
CA TYR A 55 18.40 18.60 -22.48
C TYR A 55 17.38 18.86 -21.33
N LYS A 56 16.85 20.09 -21.23
CA LYS A 56 15.86 20.43 -20.20
C LYS A 56 14.58 19.59 -20.31
N ASP A 57 14.10 19.38 -21.55
CA ASP A 57 12.90 18.56 -21.77
C ASP A 57 13.12 17.09 -21.39
N LEU A 58 14.26 16.50 -21.80
CA LEU A 58 14.64 15.15 -21.41
C LEU A 58 14.79 15.02 -19.89
N SER A 59 15.45 16.00 -19.25
CA SER A 59 15.62 16.02 -17.79
C SER A 59 14.28 16.07 -17.05
N ASN A 60 13.34 16.91 -17.50
CA ASN A 60 12.00 16.99 -16.93
C ASN A 60 11.21 15.67 -17.13
N ARG A 61 11.40 14.97 -18.25
CA ARG A 61 10.79 13.64 -18.47
C ARG A 61 11.37 12.60 -17.53
N ALA A 62 12.69 12.55 -17.39
CA ALA A 62 13.39 11.64 -16.48
C ALA A 62 12.95 11.89 -15.03
N GLU A 63 12.82 13.14 -14.61
CA GLU A 63 12.37 13.52 -13.28
C GLU A 63 10.95 13.06 -13.00
N ARG A 64 10.01 13.23 -13.95
CA ARG A 64 8.65 12.69 -13.83
C ARG A 64 8.62 11.18 -13.69
N VAL A 65 9.42 10.47 -14.49
CA VAL A 65 9.49 9.00 -14.42
C VAL A 65 10.10 8.56 -13.09
N ASN A 66 11.11 9.28 -12.57
CA ASN A 66 11.70 9.03 -11.26
C ASN A 66 10.69 9.22 -10.12
N GLU A 67 9.98 10.34 -10.10
CA GLU A 67 8.93 10.63 -9.11
C GLU A 67 7.82 9.56 -9.14
N ASP A 68 7.38 9.15 -10.33
CA ASP A 68 6.41 8.05 -10.50
C ASP A 68 6.96 6.72 -9.98
N LEU A 69 8.23 6.41 -10.25
CA LEU A 69 8.88 5.19 -9.76
C LEU A 69 8.91 5.16 -8.23
N LEU A 70 9.36 6.24 -7.61
CA LEU A 70 9.45 6.35 -6.15
C LEU A 70 8.07 6.20 -5.50
N ARG A 71 7.03 6.84 -6.06
CA ARG A 71 5.64 6.72 -5.59
C ARG A 71 5.14 5.27 -5.66
N ILE A 72 5.37 4.58 -6.77
CA ILE A 72 4.95 3.18 -6.95
C ILE A 72 5.73 2.27 -5.99
N GLN A 73 6.98 2.57 -5.70
CA GLN A 73 7.78 1.84 -4.71
C GLN A 73 7.20 1.98 -3.30
N GLU A 74 6.83 3.19 -2.87
CA GLU A 74 6.14 3.40 -1.58
C GLU A 74 4.80 2.65 -1.52
N GLU A 75 3.99 2.71 -2.58
CA GLU A 75 2.74 1.96 -2.67
C GLU A 75 2.95 0.45 -2.57
N LEU A 76 4.02 -0.07 -3.17
CA LEU A 76 4.38 -1.48 -3.09
C LEU A 76 4.77 -1.89 -1.67
N GLU A 77 5.55 -1.05 -0.96
CA GLU A 77 5.89 -1.31 0.45
C GLU A 77 4.65 -1.29 1.36
N ALA A 78 3.73 -0.36 1.15
CA ALA A 78 2.45 -0.34 1.86
C ALA A 78 1.63 -1.63 1.62
N LYS A 79 1.57 -2.09 0.37
CA LYS A 79 0.92 -3.36 0.02
C LYS A 79 1.61 -4.58 0.64
N ARG A 80 2.94 -4.56 0.77
CA ARG A 80 3.69 -5.62 1.48
C ARG A 80 3.30 -5.69 2.95
N ALA A 81 3.18 -4.54 3.62
CA ALA A 81 2.73 -4.48 5.00
C ALA A 81 1.28 -4.99 5.14
N GLU A 82 0.38 -4.62 4.22
CA GLU A 82 -1.00 -5.10 4.18
C GLU A 82 -1.08 -6.62 3.98
N SER A 83 -0.29 -7.17 3.05
CA SER A 83 -0.21 -8.61 2.79
C SER A 83 0.27 -9.38 4.02
N LYS A 84 1.29 -8.87 4.73
CA LYS A 84 1.76 -9.45 5.98
C LYS A 84 0.66 -9.48 7.05
N ASN A 85 -0.09 -8.38 7.19
CA ASN A 85 -1.22 -8.29 8.12
C ASN A 85 -2.37 -9.24 7.73
N ALA A 86 -2.63 -9.39 6.43
CA ALA A 86 -3.61 -10.37 5.93
C ALA A 86 -3.20 -11.80 6.26
N GLY A 87 -1.92 -12.14 6.10
CA GLY A 87 -1.35 -13.44 6.50
C GLY A 87 -1.58 -13.72 7.98
N GLN A 88 -1.26 -12.79 8.86
CA GLN A 88 -1.47 -12.94 10.31
C GLN A 88 -2.95 -13.15 10.66
N ARG A 89 -3.87 -12.44 10.00
CA ARG A 89 -5.31 -12.63 10.20
C ARG A 89 -5.77 -14.00 9.71
N ALA A 90 -5.24 -14.48 8.59
CA ALA A 90 -5.56 -15.79 8.05
C ALA A 90 -5.09 -16.92 8.98
N ASP A 91 -3.91 -16.80 9.55
CA ASP A 91 -3.38 -17.78 10.52
C ASP A 91 -4.22 -17.79 11.81
N ALA A 92 -4.60 -16.63 12.34
CA ALA A 92 -5.46 -16.51 13.49
C ALA A 92 -6.86 -17.12 13.23
N ALA A 93 -7.45 -16.81 12.07
CA ALA A 93 -8.75 -17.35 11.68
C ALA A 93 -8.71 -18.87 11.48
N ARG A 94 -7.63 -19.41 10.90
CA ARG A 94 -7.41 -20.85 10.77
C ARG A 94 -7.33 -21.52 12.14
N LYS A 95 -6.53 -20.97 13.06
CA LYS A 95 -6.42 -21.47 14.43
C LYS A 95 -7.79 -21.51 15.13
N GLN A 96 -8.56 -20.45 15.02
CA GLN A 96 -9.93 -20.36 15.57
C GLN A 96 -10.87 -21.41 14.95
N ALA A 97 -10.76 -21.66 13.64
CA ALA A 97 -11.54 -22.70 12.97
C ALA A 97 -11.19 -24.09 13.48
N ASP A 98 -9.91 -24.38 13.67
CA ASP A 98 -9.44 -25.68 14.20
C ASP A 98 -9.86 -25.89 15.65
N GLU A 99 -9.76 -24.86 16.50
CA GLU A 99 -10.27 -24.90 17.89
C GLU A 99 -11.80 -25.11 17.92
N SER A 100 -12.54 -24.48 17.03
CA SER A 100 -13.98 -24.64 16.93
C SER A 100 -14.36 -26.05 16.47
N ARG A 101 -13.62 -26.64 15.53
CA ARG A 101 -13.80 -28.05 15.13
C ARG A 101 -13.53 -29.01 16.28
N ALA A 102 -12.48 -28.76 17.08
CA ALA A 102 -12.18 -29.56 18.27
C ALA A 102 -13.35 -29.49 19.27
N ARG A 103 -13.97 -28.31 19.48
CA ARG A 103 -15.17 -28.20 20.34
C ARG A 103 -16.36 -28.97 19.79
N VAL A 104 -16.56 -29.02 18.47
CA VAL A 104 -17.60 -29.88 17.87
C VAL A 104 -17.36 -31.35 18.20
N THR A 105 -16.13 -31.82 18.02
CA THR A 105 -15.75 -33.20 18.33
C THR A 105 -15.98 -33.52 19.81
N GLN A 106 -15.59 -32.64 20.72
CA GLN A 106 -15.82 -32.77 22.14
C GLN A 106 -17.32 -32.85 22.48
N ALA A 107 -18.12 -31.93 21.94
CA ALA A 107 -19.58 -31.91 22.15
C ALA A 107 -20.26 -33.19 21.63
N GLN A 108 -19.78 -33.74 20.51
CA GLN A 108 -20.26 -35.01 19.98
C GLN A 108 -19.92 -36.20 20.91
N GLN A 109 -18.70 -36.22 21.47
CA GLN A 109 -18.29 -37.23 22.45
C GLN A 109 -19.12 -37.14 23.73
N ASP A 110 -19.33 -35.94 24.25
CA ASP A 110 -20.12 -35.73 25.46
C ASP A 110 -21.58 -36.13 25.24
N LYS A 111 -22.17 -35.81 24.09
CA LYS A 111 -23.49 -36.29 23.70
C LYS A 111 -23.54 -37.83 23.66
N SER A 112 -22.56 -38.46 23.03
CA SER A 112 -22.48 -39.94 22.95
C SER A 112 -22.37 -40.59 24.31
N ARG A 113 -21.64 -39.98 25.27
CA ARG A 113 -21.56 -40.46 26.66
C ARG A 113 -22.91 -40.36 27.38
N VAL A 114 -23.62 -39.25 27.21
CA VAL A 114 -24.98 -39.08 27.77
C VAL A 114 -25.93 -40.09 27.17
N ASP A 115 -25.94 -40.25 25.85
CA ASP A 115 -26.79 -41.26 25.17
C ASP A 115 -26.51 -42.68 25.64
N ALA A 116 -25.23 -43.04 25.86
CA ALA A 116 -24.83 -44.34 26.38
C ALA A 116 -25.29 -44.58 27.84
N LEU A 117 -25.21 -43.55 28.69
CA LEU A 117 -25.72 -43.62 30.05
C LEU A 117 -27.25 -43.81 30.06
N LEU A 118 -27.96 -43.13 29.19
CA LEU A 118 -29.41 -43.23 29.05
C LEU A 118 -29.86 -44.58 28.51
N SER A 119 -29.12 -45.16 27.55
CA SER A 119 -29.43 -46.51 27.01
C SER A 119 -29.17 -47.64 28.02
N GLY A 120 -28.21 -47.44 28.95
CA GLY A 120 -27.90 -48.40 30.01
C GLY A 120 -28.90 -48.42 31.16
N THR A 121 -29.73 -47.42 31.31
CA THR A 121 -30.72 -47.28 32.41
C THR A 121 -32.10 -47.91 32.10
N GLY A 122 -32.25 -48.58 30.94
CA GLY A 122 -33.53 -49.11 30.48
C GLY A 122 -34.47 -47.99 29.93
N ASP A 123 -35.62 -48.42 29.43
CA ASP A 123 -36.59 -47.52 28.83
C ASP A 123 -37.23 -46.63 29.91
N LEU A 124 -36.63 -45.46 30.20
CA LEU A 124 -37.11 -44.44 31.15
C LEU A 124 -38.29 -43.60 30.57
N ASN A 125 -39.04 -44.16 29.65
CA ASN A 125 -40.29 -43.53 29.22
C ASN A 125 -41.19 -43.39 30.44
N ALA A 126 -41.77 -42.23 30.67
CA ALA A 126 -42.60 -41.91 31.84
C ALA A 126 -43.71 -42.93 32.08
N MET A 127 -44.27 -43.53 31.02
CA MET A 127 -45.25 -44.59 31.08
C MET A 127 -44.62 -45.89 31.60
N ASN A 128 -43.41 -46.25 31.15
CA ASN A 128 -42.75 -47.49 31.58
C ASN A 128 -42.26 -47.37 33.03
N VAL A 129 -41.76 -46.24 33.45
CA VAL A 129 -41.42 -45.91 34.84
C VAL A 129 -42.60 -46.07 35.77
N PHE A 130 -43.79 -45.57 35.34
CA PHE A 130 -45.03 -45.69 36.12
C PHE A 130 -45.51 -47.15 36.22
N LEU A 131 -45.45 -47.90 35.11
CA LEU A 131 -45.96 -49.31 35.05
C LEU A 131 -45.07 -50.32 35.73
N THR A 132 -43.74 -50.06 35.86
CA THR A 132 -42.74 -50.98 36.38
C THR A 132 -42.20 -50.63 37.77
N GLY A 133 -42.68 -49.53 38.38
CA GLY A 133 -42.26 -49.08 39.69
C GLY A 133 -42.77 -50.02 40.81
N SER A 134 -41.85 -50.46 41.69
CA SER A 134 -42.16 -51.41 42.78
C SER A 134 -42.71 -50.73 44.03
N SER A 135 -42.53 -49.42 44.20
CA SER A 135 -43.03 -48.61 45.31
C SER A 135 -43.24 -47.15 44.87
N ARG A 136 -43.96 -46.37 45.70
CA ARG A 136 -44.16 -44.91 45.44
C ARG A 136 -42.80 -44.16 45.35
N ASP A 137 -41.88 -44.50 46.25
CA ASP A 137 -40.54 -43.83 46.30
C ASP A 137 -39.68 -44.23 45.12
N ASP A 138 -39.78 -45.49 44.63
CA ASP A 138 -39.12 -45.97 43.42
C ASP A 138 -39.62 -45.21 42.16
N VAL A 139 -40.93 -45.05 42.02
CA VAL A 139 -41.52 -44.28 40.92
C VAL A 139 -41.05 -42.84 40.95
N VAL A 140 -41.05 -42.15 42.09
CA VAL A 140 -40.58 -40.77 42.24
C VAL A 140 -39.09 -40.68 41.88
N SER A 141 -38.25 -41.58 42.38
CA SER A 141 -36.81 -41.59 42.10
C SER A 141 -36.53 -41.80 40.60
N ARG A 142 -37.25 -42.70 39.94
CA ARG A 142 -37.09 -42.96 38.50
C ARG A 142 -37.62 -41.77 37.66
N MET A 143 -38.70 -41.09 38.06
CA MET A 143 -39.18 -39.90 37.41
C MET A 143 -38.18 -38.76 37.52
N GLN A 144 -37.53 -38.58 38.68
CA GLN A 144 -36.45 -37.60 38.87
C GLN A 144 -35.25 -37.92 37.99
N ALA A 145 -34.83 -39.16 37.94
CA ALA A 145 -33.73 -39.61 37.06
C ALA A 145 -34.06 -39.40 35.58
N ALA A 146 -35.30 -39.70 35.14
CA ALA A 146 -35.74 -39.46 33.76
C ALA A 146 -35.77 -37.95 33.40
N SER A 147 -36.20 -37.11 34.33
CA SER A 147 -36.20 -35.66 34.16
C SER A 147 -34.78 -35.12 34.04
N MET A 148 -33.89 -35.56 34.93
CA MET A 148 -32.47 -35.18 34.90
C MET A 148 -31.80 -35.61 33.61
N ALA A 149 -32.04 -36.85 33.18
CA ALA A 149 -31.54 -37.41 31.94
C ALA A 149 -32.00 -36.59 30.68
N SER A 150 -33.29 -36.22 30.65
CA SER A 150 -33.85 -35.40 29.60
C SER A 150 -33.20 -33.99 29.55
N GLN A 151 -32.97 -33.38 30.74
CA GLN A 151 -32.27 -32.09 30.81
C GLN A 151 -30.83 -32.20 30.33
N LEU A 152 -30.08 -33.24 30.74
CA LEU A 152 -28.71 -33.47 30.30
C LEU A 152 -28.62 -33.69 28.79
N SER A 153 -29.50 -34.49 28.22
CA SER A 153 -29.58 -34.70 26.77
C SER A 153 -29.91 -33.41 26.01
N GLY A 154 -30.87 -32.66 26.50
CA GLY A 154 -31.25 -31.34 25.92
C GLY A 154 -30.08 -30.35 25.95
N THR A 155 -29.37 -30.29 27.09
CA THR A 155 -28.19 -29.39 27.23
C THR A 155 -27.05 -29.80 26.29
N ALA A 156 -26.74 -31.11 26.21
CA ALA A 156 -25.70 -31.64 25.32
C ALA A 156 -26.04 -31.36 23.83
N ALA A 157 -27.30 -31.55 23.44
CA ALA A 157 -27.75 -31.23 22.08
C ALA A 157 -27.67 -29.72 21.76
N GLU A 158 -28.01 -28.87 22.71
CA GLU A 158 -27.87 -27.40 22.54
C GLU A 158 -26.39 -26.99 22.40
N GLN A 159 -25.51 -27.48 23.25
CA GLN A 159 -24.07 -27.26 23.17
C GLN A 159 -23.51 -27.75 21.84
N GLY A 160 -23.93 -28.90 21.36
CA GLY A 160 -23.55 -29.42 20.04
C GLY A 160 -23.97 -28.49 18.89
N ARG A 161 -25.21 -28.02 18.91
CA ARG A 161 -25.70 -27.08 17.90
C ARG A 161 -24.89 -25.75 17.90
N ARG A 162 -24.59 -25.20 19.09
CA ARG A 162 -23.77 -23.99 19.22
C ARG A 162 -22.37 -24.21 18.70
N ALA A 163 -21.71 -25.31 19.07
CA ALA A 163 -20.36 -25.64 18.60
C ALA A 163 -20.31 -25.79 17.07
N ILE A 164 -21.32 -26.43 16.44
CA ILE A 164 -21.41 -26.52 14.98
C ILE A 164 -21.53 -25.14 14.35
N ALA A 165 -22.46 -24.30 14.84
CA ALA A 165 -22.65 -22.96 14.29
C ALA A 165 -21.40 -22.06 14.42
N GLU A 166 -20.65 -22.19 15.53
CA GLU A 166 -19.37 -21.49 15.71
C GLU A 166 -18.30 -22.02 14.73
N ALA A 167 -18.20 -23.32 14.53
CA ALA A 167 -17.26 -23.92 13.61
C ALA A 167 -17.53 -23.55 12.15
N GLU A 168 -18.80 -23.46 11.75
CA GLU A 168 -19.20 -23.00 10.42
C GLU A 168 -18.81 -21.53 10.18
N ARG A 169 -19.06 -20.67 11.17
CA ARG A 169 -18.65 -19.25 11.11
C ARG A 169 -17.13 -19.13 11.02
N ALA A 170 -16.39 -19.78 11.91
CA ALA A 170 -14.94 -19.74 11.92
C ALA A 170 -14.33 -20.29 10.63
N ALA A 171 -14.89 -21.35 10.03
CA ALA A 171 -14.47 -21.88 8.75
C ALA A 171 -14.70 -20.90 7.60
N LYS A 172 -15.83 -20.18 7.62
CA LYS A 172 -16.15 -19.13 6.65
C LYS A 172 -15.17 -17.95 6.76
N ASP A 173 -14.88 -17.53 7.98
CA ASP A 173 -13.94 -16.43 8.25
C ASP A 173 -12.52 -16.80 7.83
N ALA A 174 -12.08 -18.04 8.10
CA ALA A 174 -10.79 -18.54 7.64
C ALA A 174 -10.68 -18.59 6.11
N THR A 175 -11.75 -18.99 5.42
CA THR A 175 -11.78 -18.99 3.95
C THR A 175 -11.73 -17.56 3.39
N ALA A 176 -12.45 -16.61 4.00
CA ALA A 176 -12.43 -15.21 3.61
C ALA A 176 -11.02 -14.62 3.79
N ALA A 177 -10.39 -14.86 4.94
CA ALA A 177 -9.04 -14.39 5.23
C ALA A 177 -7.99 -14.98 4.25
N GLN A 178 -8.10 -16.25 3.86
CA GLN A 178 -7.24 -16.85 2.83
C GLN A 178 -7.42 -16.21 1.46
N ASN A 179 -8.65 -15.85 1.10
CA ASN A 179 -8.92 -15.15 -0.15
C ASN A 179 -8.33 -13.74 -0.16
N ASP A 180 -8.29 -13.06 1.01
CA ASP A 180 -7.64 -11.76 1.17
C ASP A 180 -6.13 -11.87 0.95
N VAL A 181 -5.47 -12.88 1.52
CA VAL A 181 -4.05 -13.15 1.26
C VAL A 181 -3.80 -13.33 -0.23
N ARG A 182 -4.58 -14.18 -0.89
CA ARG A 182 -4.43 -14.44 -2.32
C ARG A 182 -4.60 -13.19 -3.18
N ARG A 183 -5.56 -12.31 -2.82
CA ARG A 183 -5.74 -11.01 -3.50
C ARG A 183 -4.54 -10.09 -3.31
N SER A 184 -3.99 -10.05 -2.10
CA SER A 184 -2.81 -9.22 -1.81
C SER A 184 -1.55 -9.73 -2.52
N GLU A 185 -1.37 -11.04 -2.66
CA GLU A 185 -0.26 -11.63 -3.44
C GLU A 185 -0.31 -11.23 -4.91
N VAL A 186 -1.48 -11.34 -5.55
CA VAL A 186 -1.68 -10.89 -6.94
C VAL A 186 -1.39 -9.38 -7.09
N ALA A 187 -1.82 -8.58 -6.12
CA ALA A 187 -1.56 -7.14 -6.13
C ALA A 187 -0.07 -6.81 -5.96
N LEU A 188 0.67 -7.60 -5.17
CA LEU A 188 2.12 -7.46 -5.02
C LEU A 188 2.88 -7.82 -6.30
N GLU A 189 2.52 -8.90 -6.97
CA GLU A 189 3.13 -9.28 -8.25
C GLU A 189 2.90 -8.20 -9.32
N ALA A 190 1.67 -7.68 -9.42
CA ALA A 190 1.34 -6.60 -10.35
C ALA A 190 2.12 -5.31 -10.03
N GLY A 191 2.25 -4.96 -8.74
CA GLY A 191 3.03 -3.82 -8.26
C GLY A 191 4.53 -3.97 -8.57
N ALA A 192 5.11 -5.15 -8.32
CA ALA A 192 6.50 -5.42 -8.63
C ALA A 192 6.80 -5.31 -10.14
N ALA A 193 5.91 -5.85 -10.98
CA ALA A 193 6.02 -5.71 -12.43
C ALA A 193 5.93 -4.25 -12.90
N GLN A 194 5.11 -3.43 -12.22
CA GLN A 194 5.00 -2.00 -12.51
C GLN A 194 6.29 -1.24 -12.12
N VAL A 195 6.86 -1.54 -10.94
CA VAL A 195 8.16 -0.99 -10.52
C VAL A 195 9.23 -1.32 -11.55
N GLN A 196 9.30 -2.57 -12.04
CA GLN A 196 10.30 -2.95 -13.03
C GLN A 196 10.14 -2.16 -14.34
N ARG A 197 8.92 -2.05 -14.86
CA ARG A 197 8.67 -1.25 -16.08
C ARG A 197 9.09 0.21 -15.92
N ARG A 198 8.85 0.82 -14.76
CA ARG A 198 9.26 2.20 -14.49
C ARG A 198 10.77 2.35 -14.34
N ARG A 199 11.45 1.36 -13.77
CA ARG A 199 12.94 1.34 -13.73
C ARG A 199 13.53 1.28 -15.13
N ASP A 200 13.00 0.41 -15.99
CA ASP A 200 13.48 0.27 -17.37
C ASP A 200 13.24 1.57 -18.17
N GLU A 201 12.08 2.22 -17.96
CA GLU A 201 11.78 3.51 -18.57
C GLU A 201 12.71 4.61 -18.05
N LEU A 202 12.93 4.69 -16.74
CA LEU A 202 13.87 5.66 -16.15
C LEU A 202 15.29 5.46 -16.68
N ALA A 203 15.77 4.21 -16.81
CA ALA A 203 17.08 3.92 -17.35
C ALA A 203 17.24 4.48 -18.78
N LYS A 204 16.23 4.28 -19.64
CA LYS A 204 16.21 4.87 -21.00
C LYS A 204 16.28 6.39 -20.97
N GLN A 205 15.46 7.04 -20.11
CA GLN A 205 15.46 8.50 -19.99
C GLN A 205 16.83 9.02 -19.48
N ILE A 206 17.45 8.32 -18.52
CA ILE A 206 18.80 8.64 -18.03
C ILE A 206 19.83 8.58 -19.16
N ASP A 207 19.80 7.55 -20.00
CA ASP A 207 20.75 7.41 -21.10
C ASP A 207 20.56 8.53 -22.14
N LEU A 208 19.33 8.91 -22.44
CA LEU A 208 19.05 10.06 -23.32
C LEU A 208 19.57 11.39 -22.74
N VAL A 209 19.37 11.61 -21.43
CA VAL A 209 19.89 12.82 -20.75
C VAL A 209 21.41 12.83 -20.77
N LYS A 210 22.10 11.71 -20.51
CA LYS A 210 23.55 11.62 -20.59
C LYS A 210 24.06 11.94 -21.99
N ALA A 211 23.47 11.35 -23.02
CA ALA A 211 23.84 11.60 -24.40
C ALA A 211 23.62 13.08 -24.78
N ALA A 212 22.54 13.71 -24.31
CA ALA A 212 22.29 15.12 -24.52
C ALA A 212 23.36 16.02 -23.82
N ILE A 213 23.77 15.68 -22.59
CA ILE A 213 24.84 16.41 -21.88
C ILE A 213 26.18 16.29 -22.61
N GLU A 214 26.51 15.12 -23.17
CA GLU A 214 27.75 14.93 -23.93
C GLU A 214 27.84 15.86 -25.15
N GLN A 215 26.71 16.15 -25.79
CA GLN A 215 26.61 17.02 -26.96
C GLN A 215 26.70 18.53 -26.64
N LEU A 216 26.56 18.91 -25.36
CA LEU A 216 26.65 20.31 -24.95
C LEU A 216 28.06 20.87 -25.13
N THR A 217 28.17 22.14 -25.53
CA THR A 217 29.45 22.84 -25.61
C THR A 217 30.08 23.03 -24.21
N PRO A 218 31.41 23.29 -24.11
CA PRO A 218 32.04 23.59 -22.83
C PRO A 218 31.36 24.78 -22.10
N GLU A 219 30.94 25.81 -22.83
CA GLU A 219 30.22 26.97 -22.28
C GLU A 219 28.88 26.58 -21.72
N GLN A 220 28.11 25.72 -22.42
CA GLN A 220 26.82 25.23 -21.96
C GLN A 220 26.98 24.32 -20.72
N LYS A 221 28.01 23.48 -20.69
CA LYS A 221 28.33 22.66 -19.51
C LYS A 221 28.71 23.54 -18.32
N ALA A 222 29.42 24.65 -18.54
CA ALA A 222 29.70 25.62 -17.49
C ALA A 222 28.44 26.28 -16.93
N ILE A 223 27.46 26.59 -17.78
CA ILE A 223 26.14 27.13 -17.34
C ILE A 223 25.39 26.09 -16.49
N LEU A 224 25.45 24.80 -16.83
CA LEU A 224 24.82 23.75 -16.03
C LEU A 224 25.51 23.55 -14.68
N ALA A 225 26.84 23.66 -14.65
CA ALA A 225 27.66 23.53 -13.46
C ALA A 225 27.62 24.77 -12.54
N ASP A 226 27.00 25.85 -12.97
CA ASP A 226 26.84 27.05 -12.16
C ASP A 226 25.99 26.76 -10.91
N ASN A 227 26.57 27.00 -9.74
CA ASN A 227 25.93 26.79 -8.44
C ASN A 227 24.99 27.92 -8.02
N GLY A 228 24.74 28.90 -8.90
CA GLY A 228 23.87 30.05 -8.62
C GLY A 228 24.48 31.03 -7.61
N ASP A 229 23.62 31.69 -6.84
CA ASP A 229 24.05 32.66 -5.83
C ASP A 229 24.87 32.00 -4.71
N SER A 230 25.81 32.77 -4.14
CA SER A 230 26.61 32.31 -3.01
C SER A 230 25.76 32.00 -1.77
N PRO A 231 26.00 30.88 -1.08
CA PRO A 231 25.36 30.58 0.21
C PRO A 231 25.50 31.70 1.25
N ALA A 232 26.59 32.45 1.23
CA ALA A 232 26.85 33.58 2.13
C ALA A 232 25.83 34.73 2.00
N THR A 233 25.06 34.77 0.92
CA THR A 233 24.00 35.79 0.70
C THR A 233 22.66 35.45 1.34
N VAL A 234 22.54 34.26 1.99
CA VAL A 234 21.31 33.77 2.57
C VAL A 234 21.17 34.23 4.02
N ASN A 235 20.11 34.97 4.29
CA ASN A 235 19.74 35.32 5.66
C ASN A 235 18.95 34.17 6.29
N ILE A 236 19.60 33.43 7.20
CA ILE A 236 19.01 32.26 7.85
C ILE A 236 18.29 32.70 9.14
N PRO A 237 16.95 32.49 9.25
CA PRO A 237 16.21 32.81 10.47
C PRO A 237 16.61 31.89 11.63
N ASN A 238 16.19 32.25 12.84
CA ASN A 238 16.31 31.36 14.01
C ASN A 238 15.21 30.28 14.03
N GLY A 239 15.38 29.28 14.91
CA GLY A 239 14.40 28.21 15.10
C GLY A 239 14.44 27.13 14.02
N ASP A 240 13.34 26.37 13.94
CA ASP A 240 13.24 25.18 13.09
C ASP A 240 13.35 25.51 11.59
N VAL A 241 12.72 26.59 11.15
CA VAL A 241 12.85 27.10 9.78
C VAL A 241 14.31 27.36 9.43
N GLY A 242 15.06 28.00 10.37
CA GLY A 242 16.48 28.25 10.19
C GLY A 242 17.33 26.97 10.18
N ALA A 243 16.97 25.95 10.97
CA ALA A 243 17.66 24.66 10.97
C ALA A 243 17.49 23.94 9.62
N VAL A 244 16.25 23.90 9.11
CA VAL A 244 15.91 23.29 7.80
C VAL A 244 16.63 24.01 6.67
N LEU A 245 16.56 25.34 6.64
CA LEU A 245 17.21 26.15 5.60
C LEU A 245 18.72 26.02 5.64
N ARG A 246 19.34 26.04 6.81
CA ARG A 246 20.78 25.84 7.01
C ARG A 246 21.24 24.53 6.45
N TYR A 247 20.48 23.46 6.70
CA TYR A 247 20.79 22.15 6.13
C TYR A 247 20.75 22.18 4.61
N ALA A 248 19.66 22.68 4.02
CA ALA A 248 19.50 22.70 2.56
C ALA A 248 20.59 23.56 1.86
N VAL A 249 20.93 24.72 2.41
CA VAL A 249 21.96 25.62 1.89
C VAL A 249 23.36 25.01 2.01
N ALA A 250 23.62 24.22 3.05
CA ALA A 250 24.89 23.50 3.21
C ALA A 250 25.13 22.42 2.13
N GLN A 251 24.09 21.99 1.40
CA GLN A 251 24.20 21.00 0.32
C GLN A 251 24.53 21.64 -1.05
N ILE A 252 24.61 22.97 -1.13
CA ILE A 252 24.93 23.68 -2.40
C ILE A 252 26.27 23.20 -2.94
N GLY A 253 26.30 22.85 -4.23
CA GLY A 253 27.46 22.29 -4.91
C GLY A 253 27.45 20.75 -4.99
N LEU A 254 26.62 20.06 -4.21
CA LEU A 254 26.49 18.60 -4.34
C LEU A 254 25.69 18.24 -5.61
N PRO A 255 26.05 17.13 -6.29
CA PRO A 255 25.43 16.77 -7.55
C PRO A 255 23.98 16.31 -7.39
N TYR A 256 23.17 16.59 -8.41
CA TYR A 256 21.86 15.96 -8.56
C TYR A 256 22.02 14.48 -8.97
N VAL A 257 21.32 13.59 -8.25
CA VAL A 257 21.19 12.17 -8.63
C VAL A 257 19.75 11.73 -8.40
N TRP A 258 19.13 11.09 -9.41
CA TRP A 258 17.76 10.58 -9.31
C TRP A 258 17.61 9.61 -8.14
N GLY A 259 16.61 9.82 -7.31
CA GLY A 259 16.31 8.97 -6.14
C GLY A 259 17.21 9.19 -4.94
N ALA A 260 18.16 10.14 -4.97
CA ALA A 260 19.07 10.38 -3.88
C ALA A 260 18.50 11.26 -2.77
N GLU A 261 18.80 10.90 -1.51
CA GLU A 261 18.37 11.58 -0.28
C GLU A 261 19.57 12.09 0.56
N GLY A 262 20.78 12.12 -0.04
CA GLY A 262 22.03 12.52 0.65
C GLY A 262 22.81 11.34 1.25
N PRO A 263 23.94 11.60 1.91
CA PRO A 263 24.53 12.94 2.12
C PRO A 263 25.30 13.50 0.92
N ASP A 264 25.73 12.66 -0.05
CA ASP A 264 26.69 13.05 -1.10
C ASP A 264 26.02 13.58 -2.38
N SER A 265 24.72 13.38 -2.51
CA SER A 265 23.91 13.80 -3.65
C SER A 265 22.44 13.86 -3.29
N PHE A 266 21.64 14.61 -4.05
CA PHE A 266 20.22 14.75 -3.82
C PHE A 266 19.42 14.80 -5.12
N ASP A 267 18.16 14.31 -5.08
CA ASP A 267 17.12 14.77 -5.98
C ASP A 267 16.32 15.90 -5.33
N CYS A 268 15.35 16.48 -6.06
CA CYS A 268 14.60 17.64 -5.59
C CYS A 268 13.80 17.35 -4.29
N SER A 269 13.03 16.28 -4.26
CA SER A 269 12.19 15.89 -3.15
C SER A 269 12.97 15.27 -1.99
N GLY A 270 14.08 14.58 -2.28
CA GLY A 270 15.01 14.03 -1.28
C GLY A 270 15.74 15.11 -0.50
N LEU A 271 16.16 16.21 -1.15
CA LEU A 271 16.72 17.38 -0.47
C LEU A 271 15.70 17.97 0.51
N MET A 272 14.45 18.16 0.10
CA MET A 272 13.40 18.68 0.99
C MET A 272 13.13 17.72 2.15
N GLN A 273 12.96 16.44 1.87
CA GLN A 273 12.68 15.43 2.89
C GLN A 273 13.77 15.41 3.98
N THR A 274 15.03 15.39 3.57
CA THR A 274 16.15 15.32 4.52
C THR A 274 16.35 16.63 5.26
N ALA A 275 16.16 17.78 4.61
CA ALA A 275 16.24 19.06 5.28
C ALA A 275 15.16 19.22 6.38
N TYR A 276 13.91 18.86 6.09
CA TYR A 276 12.82 18.96 7.07
C TYR A 276 12.93 17.94 8.21
N ARG A 277 13.57 16.80 7.97
CA ARG A 277 13.86 15.80 9.01
C ARG A 277 14.73 16.36 10.12
N VAL A 278 15.59 17.35 9.86
CA VAL A 278 16.41 18.04 10.87
C VAL A 278 15.53 18.75 11.93
N ALA A 279 14.36 19.22 11.53
CA ALA A 279 13.37 19.82 12.45
C ALA A 279 12.31 18.80 12.94
N GLY A 280 12.54 17.49 12.79
CA GLY A 280 11.62 16.44 13.20
C GLY A 280 10.38 16.26 12.32
N VAL A 281 10.34 16.91 11.14
CA VAL A 281 9.23 16.79 10.20
C VAL A 281 9.54 15.69 9.18
N ASN A 282 8.68 14.68 9.12
CA ASN A 282 8.79 13.59 8.14
C ASN A 282 7.93 13.91 6.92
N LEU A 283 8.54 14.40 5.87
CA LEU A 283 7.88 14.61 4.58
C LEU A 283 7.77 13.30 3.81
N PRO A 284 6.72 13.13 2.98
CA PRO A 284 6.67 12.05 1.99
C PRO A 284 7.88 12.08 1.05
N ARG A 285 8.17 10.94 0.39
CA ARG A 285 9.35 10.84 -0.47
C ARG A 285 9.25 11.68 -1.74
N VAL A 286 8.08 11.75 -2.37
CA VAL A 286 7.90 12.34 -3.69
C VAL A 286 7.27 13.74 -3.64
N SER A 287 7.67 14.60 -4.58
CA SER A 287 7.25 16.01 -4.62
C SER A 287 5.73 16.18 -4.72
N ILE A 288 5.04 15.34 -5.48
CA ILE A 288 3.58 15.42 -5.61
C ILE A 288 2.87 15.17 -4.26
N GLN A 289 3.37 14.28 -3.41
CA GLN A 289 2.82 14.03 -2.08
C GLN A 289 3.22 15.16 -1.12
N GLN A 290 4.47 15.66 -1.21
CA GLN A 290 4.93 16.81 -0.43
C GLN A 290 4.07 18.05 -0.72
N SER A 291 3.57 18.20 -1.95
CA SER A 291 2.70 19.32 -2.34
C SER A 291 1.33 19.33 -1.62
N GLY A 292 0.97 18.24 -0.96
CA GLY A 292 -0.21 18.13 -0.10
C GLY A 292 0.04 18.46 1.37
N VAL A 293 1.30 18.69 1.79
CA VAL A 293 1.67 18.87 3.21
C VAL A 293 1.70 20.34 3.58
N GLY A 294 1.14 20.68 4.73
CA GLY A 294 1.13 22.05 5.25
C GLY A 294 0.09 22.97 4.63
N GLN A 295 0.18 24.26 4.94
CA GLN A 295 -0.77 25.27 4.51
C GLN A 295 -0.41 25.81 3.12
N ALA A 296 -1.41 25.99 2.26
CA ALA A 296 -1.22 26.68 0.98
C ALA A 296 -0.94 28.18 1.20
N ILE A 297 0.10 28.69 0.53
CA ILE A 297 0.55 30.07 0.65
C ILE A 297 0.47 30.74 -0.73
N PRO A 298 -0.10 31.95 -0.84
CA PRO A 298 -0.05 32.74 -2.07
C PRO A 298 1.38 33.22 -2.36
N ARG A 299 1.66 33.45 -3.65
CA ARG A 299 3.03 33.77 -4.16
C ARG A 299 3.65 35.04 -3.51
N ASP A 300 2.85 36.00 -3.19
CA ASP A 300 3.25 37.28 -2.56
C ASP A 300 3.56 37.17 -1.06
N GLN A 301 3.21 36.03 -0.43
CA GLN A 301 3.46 35.73 0.99
C GLN A 301 4.58 34.73 1.21
N VAL A 302 5.34 34.40 0.16
CA VAL A 302 6.46 33.45 0.25
C VAL A 302 7.56 34.00 1.16
N ARG A 303 8.04 33.13 2.07
CA ARG A 303 9.15 33.41 2.99
C ARG A 303 10.09 32.23 3.11
N ALA A 304 11.23 32.42 3.78
CA ALA A 304 12.21 31.39 4.04
C ALA A 304 11.57 30.13 4.64
N GLY A 305 11.94 28.96 4.11
CA GLY A 305 11.43 27.66 4.53
C GLY A 305 10.15 27.20 3.84
N ASP A 306 9.46 28.05 3.04
CA ASP A 306 8.31 27.58 2.28
C ASP A 306 8.75 26.65 1.12
N MET A 307 8.01 25.56 0.89
CA MET A 307 8.22 24.67 -0.25
C MET A 307 7.43 25.18 -1.46
N ILE A 308 8.08 25.27 -2.60
CA ILE A 308 7.52 25.73 -3.88
C ILE A 308 7.49 24.58 -4.83
N PHE A 309 6.33 24.22 -5.33
CA PHE A 309 6.11 23.08 -6.23
C PHE A 309 5.84 23.55 -7.65
N TYR A 310 6.47 22.89 -8.59
CA TYR A 310 6.50 23.28 -9.99
C TYR A 310 5.94 22.21 -10.90
N PHE A 311 5.43 22.67 -12.06
CA PHE A 311 4.85 21.88 -13.16
C PHE A 311 3.49 21.24 -12.83
N ASN A 312 2.81 20.78 -13.87
CA ASN A 312 1.55 20.04 -13.75
C ASN A 312 1.57 18.85 -14.73
N PRO A 313 1.57 17.59 -14.21
CA PRO A 313 1.59 17.23 -12.78
C PRO A 313 2.88 17.69 -12.09
N VAL A 314 2.79 17.91 -10.77
CA VAL A 314 3.95 18.28 -9.94
C VAL A 314 5.02 17.20 -10.01
N HIS A 315 6.26 17.58 -10.34
CA HIS A 315 7.42 16.71 -10.36
C HIS A 315 8.72 17.40 -9.95
N HIS A 316 8.64 18.63 -9.46
CA HIS A 316 9.80 19.36 -8.93
C HIS A 316 9.43 20.21 -7.72
N VAL A 317 10.38 20.39 -6.81
CA VAL A 317 10.23 21.16 -5.59
C VAL A 317 11.51 21.93 -5.26
N ALA A 318 11.34 23.14 -4.71
CA ALA A 318 12.41 23.97 -4.17
C ALA A 318 12.01 24.52 -2.79
N MET A 319 12.98 24.93 -1.99
CA MET A 319 12.76 25.63 -0.72
C MET A 319 13.08 27.11 -0.88
N ALA A 320 12.13 27.97 -0.58
CA ALA A 320 12.34 29.42 -0.55
C ALA A 320 13.39 29.79 0.49
N ILE A 321 14.38 30.61 0.09
CA ILE A 321 15.32 31.25 1.02
C ILE A 321 14.86 32.67 1.35
N ASP A 322 14.08 33.26 0.47
CA ASP A 322 13.38 34.54 0.63
C ASP A 322 12.19 34.64 -0.35
N GLY A 323 11.58 35.80 -0.51
CA GLY A 323 10.45 36.03 -1.42
C GLY A 323 10.76 35.81 -2.91
N ASN A 324 12.04 35.80 -3.32
CA ASN A 324 12.48 35.81 -4.72
C ASN A 324 13.35 34.60 -5.11
N ARG A 325 14.06 34.01 -4.19
CA ARG A 325 15.06 32.97 -4.43
C ARG A 325 14.72 31.67 -3.68
N ALA A 326 15.14 30.56 -4.25
CA ALA A 326 14.96 29.25 -3.64
C ALA A 326 16.23 28.39 -3.83
N VAL A 327 16.49 27.47 -2.90
CA VAL A 327 17.48 26.41 -3.02
C VAL A 327 16.79 25.14 -3.53
N HIS A 328 17.40 24.46 -4.49
CA HIS A 328 16.89 23.22 -5.05
C HIS A 328 17.99 22.33 -5.62
N ALA A 329 17.71 21.05 -5.80
CA ALA A 329 18.46 20.14 -6.63
C ALA A 329 17.80 20.08 -8.02
N PRO A 330 18.38 20.70 -9.08
CA PRO A 330 17.64 20.99 -10.31
C PRO A 330 17.41 19.78 -11.21
N SER A 331 18.46 19.15 -11.71
CA SER A 331 18.40 17.96 -12.59
C SER A 331 19.81 17.39 -12.83
N ALA A 332 19.89 16.21 -13.47
CA ALA A 332 21.16 15.56 -13.75
C ALA A 332 22.15 16.47 -14.53
N GLY A 333 23.41 16.41 -14.15
CA GLY A 333 24.45 17.26 -14.71
C GLY A 333 24.52 18.66 -14.07
N GLN A 334 23.66 18.95 -13.11
CA GLN A 334 23.68 20.18 -12.31
C GLN A 334 23.88 19.83 -10.83
N ASN A 335 24.25 20.85 -10.07
CA ASN A 335 24.41 20.71 -8.62
C ASN A 335 23.26 21.39 -7.89
N VAL A 336 23.07 21.06 -6.61
CA VAL A 336 22.23 21.82 -5.70
C VAL A 336 22.65 23.29 -5.74
N LYS A 337 21.70 24.18 -5.95
CA LYS A 337 21.98 25.61 -6.15
C LYS A 337 20.86 26.53 -5.69
N ILE A 338 21.16 27.81 -5.63
CA ILE A 338 20.18 28.87 -5.48
C ILE A 338 19.77 29.38 -6.86
N ALA A 339 18.47 29.54 -7.07
CA ALA A 339 17.91 30.10 -8.29
C ALA A 339 16.75 31.06 -8.00
N PRO A 340 16.47 32.04 -8.90
CA PRO A 340 15.25 32.80 -8.80
C PRO A 340 14.01 31.89 -8.88
N ILE A 341 13.06 32.07 -7.97
CA ILE A 341 11.85 31.23 -7.88
C ILE A 341 11.14 31.09 -9.22
N ASN A 342 11.00 32.20 -9.96
CA ASN A 342 10.25 32.21 -11.22
C ASN A 342 11.04 31.65 -12.42
N SER A 343 12.36 31.38 -12.29
CA SER A 343 13.18 30.80 -13.35
C SER A 343 13.22 29.28 -13.36
N ILE A 344 12.80 28.63 -12.25
CA ILE A 344 12.84 27.16 -12.09
C ILE A 344 11.79 26.49 -12.99
N GLY A 345 10.57 27.02 -12.98
CA GLY A 345 9.46 26.50 -13.78
C GLY A 345 8.12 27.15 -13.44
N PRO A 346 7.03 26.71 -14.06
CA PRO A 346 5.69 27.17 -13.72
C PRO A 346 5.31 26.69 -12.32
N ILE A 347 4.95 27.62 -11.43
CA ILE A 347 4.56 27.33 -10.05
C ILE A 347 3.14 26.75 -10.03
N THR A 348 2.96 25.63 -9.33
CA THR A 348 1.65 25.00 -9.15
C THR A 348 1.06 25.31 -7.79
N VAL A 349 1.83 25.16 -6.73
CA VAL A 349 1.40 25.43 -5.35
C VAL A 349 2.61 25.74 -4.47
N ILE A 350 2.40 26.49 -3.41
CA ILE A 350 3.39 26.80 -2.38
C ILE A 350 2.85 26.32 -1.04
N ARG A 351 3.69 25.69 -0.25
CA ARG A 351 3.32 25.10 1.03
C ARG A 351 4.21 25.60 2.17
N ARG A 352 3.58 25.99 3.27
CA ARG A 352 4.24 26.29 4.54
C ARG A 352 4.00 25.15 5.51
N VAL A 353 5.07 24.53 5.97
CA VAL A 353 5.04 23.38 6.88
C VAL A 353 5.45 23.79 8.31
N LEU A 354 6.40 24.74 8.40
CA LEU A 354 6.88 25.31 9.67
C LEU A 354 6.48 26.80 9.77
N ASN A 355 6.21 27.28 10.98
CA ASN A 355 5.82 28.66 11.26
C ASN A 355 6.97 29.50 11.78
#